data_1f5ba83e00053c303bd81c4f396e0fb0
#
_entry.id   1f5ba83e00053c303bd81c4f396e0fb0
#
_cell.length_a   1.000
_cell.length_b   1.000
_cell.length_c   1.000
_cell.angle_alpha   90.00
_cell.angle_beta   90.00
_cell.angle_gamma   90.00
#
_symmetry.space_group_name_H-M   'P 1'
#
loop_
_entity.id
_entity.type
_entity.pdbx_description
1 polymer ?
#
loop_
_entity_poly.entity_id
_entity_poly.type
_entity_poly.pdbx_seq_one_letter_code
_entity_poly.pdbx_strand_id
1 'polypeptide(L)'
;MKSTKTYWNPLDPQNAGMWEEIDGSDGNLKQLTLAIDEETGDYTRLTWFRDGYYTDSFGAKSHPYPEEIFVVSGRLYDEAFEVWLEPGSYASRPPGELHGPFRADGNVLIYENSFPSQSVDG
;
A
#
# COMPACT_ATOMS: atom_id res chain seq x y z
N MET A 1 -2.56 17.55 -10.91
CA MET A 1 -3.04 16.20 -11.27
C MET A 1 -1.94 15.19 -11.02
N LYS A 2 -2.29 13.96 -10.65
CA LYS A 2 -1.30 12.95 -10.26
C LYS A 2 -0.46 12.42 -11.41
N SER A 3 -0.99 12.32 -12.63
CA SER A 3 -0.26 11.76 -13.76
C SER A 3 -0.78 12.31 -15.08
N THR A 4 0.15 12.40 -16.05
CA THR A 4 -0.16 12.72 -17.44
C THR A 4 -0.02 11.50 -18.36
N LYS A 5 0.38 10.34 -17.81
CA LYS A 5 0.46 9.09 -18.57
C LYS A 5 -0.93 8.59 -18.91
N THR A 6 -1.15 8.22 -20.16
CA THR A 6 -2.44 7.66 -20.58
C THR A 6 -2.49 6.16 -20.30
N TYR A 7 -1.45 5.42 -20.70
CA TYR A 7 -1.37 3.98 -20.49
C TYR A 7 0.07 3.54 -20.19
N TRP A 8 0.24 2.61 -19.27
CA TRP A 8 1.47 1.86 -19.08
C TRP A 8 1.16 0.65 -18.19
N ASN A 9 1.99 -0.39 -18.29
CA ASN A 9 1.82 -1.58 -17.46
C ASN A 9 2.92 -1.61 -16.39
N PRO A 10 2.61 -1.23 -15.15
CA PRO A 10 3.60 -1.25 -14.06
C PRO A 10 4.10 -2.65 -13.72
N LEU A 11 3.36 -3.70 -14.09
CA LEU A 11 3.75 -5.08 -13.84
C LEU A 11 4.57 -5.70 -14.98
N ASP A 12 4.79 -4.97 -16.06
CA ASP A 12 5.67 -5.41 -17.13
C ASP A 12 7.08 -5.59 -16.58
N PRO A 13 7.78 -6.72 -16.89
CA PRO A 13 9.15 -6.94 -16.41
C PRO A 13 10.13 -5.82 -16.71
N GLN A 14 9.96 -5.09 -17.81
CA GLN A 14 10.82 -3.94 -18.12
C GLN A 14 10.74 -2.83 -17.07
N ASN A 15 9.67 -2.78 -16.27
CA ASN A 15 9.46 -1.80 -15.22
C ASN A 15 9.90 -2.31 -13.83
N ALA A 16 10.51 -3.50 -13.77
CA ALA A 16 10.90 -4.11 -12.49
C ALA A 16 11.84 -3.22 -11.67
N GLY A 17 12.71 -2.45 -12.32
CA GLY A 17 13.64 -1.55 -11.64
C GLY A 17 13.01 -0.32 -11.00
N MET A 18 11.71 -0.07 -11.23
CA MET A 18 10.99 1.04 -10.64
C MET A 18 10.45 0.72 -9.23
N TRP A 19 10.45 -0.56 -8.85
CA TRP A 19 10.02 -0.96 -7.50
C TRP A 19 11.08 -0.57 -6.48
N GLU A 20 10.63 -0.03 -5.35
CA GLU A 20 11.50 0.36 -4.25
C GLU A 20 11.31 -0.59 -3.07
N GLU A 21 12.42 -1.09 -2.52
CA GLU A 21 12.37 -1.87 -1.30
C GLU A 21 12.14 -0.95 -0.10
N ILE A 22 11.28 -1.38 0.82
CA ILE A 22 11.04 -0.64 2.05
C ILE A 22 12.16 -0.96 3.04
N ASP A 23 12.80 0.07 3.56
CA ASP A 23 13.87 -0.05 4.55
C ASP A 23 13.38 -0.84 5.76
N GLY A 24 14.21 -1.79 6.21
CA GLY A 24 13.87 -2.64 7.34
C GLY A 24 13.06 -3.88 6.97
N SER A 25 12.64 -4.04 5.71
CA SER A 25 11.87 -5.20 5.28
C SER A 25 12.71 -6.33 4.71
N ASP A 26 14.01 -6.09 4.49
CA ASP A 26 14.93 -7.06 3.88
C ASP A 26 14.41 -7.57 2.52
N GLY A 27 13.86 -6.66 1.71
CA GLY A 27 13.33 -6.98 0.39
C GLY A 27 11.97 -7.69 0.39
N ASN A 28 11.37 -7.89 1.56
CA ASN A 28 10.08 -8.58 1.67
C ASN A 28 8.87 -7.67 1.46
N LEU A 29 9.08 -6.37 1.45
CA LEU A 29 8.05 -5.36 1.23
C LEU A 29 8.55 -4.36 0.20
N LYS A 30 7.82 -4.19 -0.90
CA LYS A 30 8.20 -3.31 -1.99
C LYS A 30 7.04 -2.44 -2.42
N GLN A 31 7.35 -1.25 -2.91
CA GLN A 31 6.33 -0.31 -3.38
C GLN A 31 6.71 0.26 -4.74
N LEU A 32 5.70 0.54 -5.55
CA LEU A 32 5.84 1.19 -6.85
C LEU A 32 4.83 2.33 -6.92
N THR A 33 5.32 3.57 -7.01
CA THR A 33 4.46 4.73 -7.20
C THR A 33 3.96 4.76 -8.63
N LEU A 34 2.65 4.71 -8.81
CA LEU A 34 2.01 4.80 -10.13
C LEU A 34 1.85 6.25 -10.56
N ALA A 35 1.49 7.11 -9.62
CA ALA A 35 1.24 8.52 -9.89
C ALA A 35 1.33 9.31 -8.59
N ILE A 36 1.80 10.54 -8.68
CA ILE A 36 1.87 11.45 -7.53
C ILE A 36 1.59 12.88 -8.00
N ASP A 37 0.78 13.60 -7.23
CA ASP A 37 0.59 15.03 -7.41
C ASP A 37 1.63 15.75 -6.55
N GLU A 38 2.62 16.36 -7.21
CA GLU A 38 3.73 17.02 -6.50
C GLU A 38 3.27 18.24 -5.69
N GLU A 39 2.13 18.83 -6.03
CA GLU A 39 1.61 20.01 -5.32
C GLU A 39 0.87 19.63 -4.05
N THR A 40 0.10 18.54 -4.09
CA THR A 40 -0.74 18.11 -2.95
C THR A 40 -0.14 16.96 -2.17
N GLY A 41 0.74 16.17 -2.81
CA GLY A 41 1.29 14.94 -2.25
C GLY A 41 0.36 13.72 -2.41
N ASP A 42 -0.82 13.89 -2.99
CA ASP A 42 -1.74 12.77 -3.23
C ASP A 42 -1.11 11.78 -4.20
N TYR A 43 -1.21 10.48 -3.89
CA TYR A 43 -0.55 9.48 -4.70
C TYR A 43 -1.36 8.20 -4.84
N THR A 44 -1.00 7.45 -5.89
CA THR A 44 -1.50 6.10 -6.15
C THR A 44 -0.28 5.19 -6.27
N ARG A 45 -0.29 4.06 -5.59
CA ARG A 45 0.84 3.12 -5.64
C ARG A 45 0.39 1.68 -5.52
N LEU A 46 1.30 0.77 -5.89
CA LEU A 46 1.20 -0.65 -5.59
C LEU A 46 2.12 -0.96 -4.42
N THR A 47 1.68 -1.85 -3.54
CA THR A 47 2.50 -2.42 -2.47
C THR A 47 2.49 -3.93 -2.62
N TRP A 48 3.69 -4.54 -2.57
CA TRP A 48 3.87 -5.99 -2.69
C TRP A 48 4.48 -6.53 -1.41
N PHE A 49 3.88 -7.61 -0.89
CA PHE A 49 4.37 -8.36 0.27
C PHE A 49 4.78 -9.74 -0.19
N ARG A 50 5.98 -10.19 0.21
CA ARG A 50 6.39 -11.57 -0.03
C ARG A 50 5.53 -12.53 0.78
N ASP A 51 5.26 -13.70 0.20
CA ASP A 51 4.58 -14.81 0.89
C ASP A 51 5.21 -15.06 2.26
N GLY A 52 4.37 -15.09 3.30
CA GLY A 52 4.77 -15.36 4.67
C GLY A 52 5.35 -14.18 5.42
N TYR A 53 5.53 -13.03 4.79
CA TYR A 53 6.09 -11.87 5.47
C TYR A 53 5.11 -11.33 6.53
N TYR A 54 5.67 -11.01 7.70
CA TYR A 54 4.94 -10.41 8.82
C TYR A 54 5.60 -9.07 9.16
N THR A 55 4.82 -7.99 9.13
CA THR A 55 5.34 -6.64 9.33
C THR A 55 5.43 -6.24 10.81
N ASP A 56 5.66 -7.20 11.71
CA ASP A 56 5.66 -6.98 13.16
C ASP A 56 6.66 -5.90 13.61
N SER A 57 7.82 -5.84 12.96
CA SER A 57 8.85 -4.85 13.30
C SER A 57 8.39 -3.41 13.03
N PHE A 58 7.43 -3.21 12.15
CA PHE A 58 6.88 -1.88 11.87
C PHE A 58 5.73 -1.52 12.82
N GLY A 59 5.11 -2.51 13.47
CA GLY A 59 3.96 -2.32 14.34
C GLY A 59 2.71 -1.86 13.60
N ALA A 60 1.72 -1.41 14.35
CA ALA A 60 0.53 -0.78 13.79
C ALA A 60 0.85 0.65 13.37
N LYS A 61 0.25 1.08 12.26
CA LYS A 61 0.51 2.39 11.66
C LYS A 61 -0.78 3.16 11.42
N SER A 62 -0.67 4.49 11.47
CA SER A 62 -1.74 5.39 11.09
C SER A 62 -1.17 6.57 10.30
N HIS A 63 -2.04 7.26 9.59
CA HIS A 63 -1.69 8.46 8.85
C HIS A 63 -2.66 9.60 9.21
N PRO A 64 -2.22 10.87 9.13
CA PRO A 64 -3.11 12.00 9.36
C PRO A 64 -4.06 12.25 8.19
N TYR A 65 -3.99 11.46 7.13
CA TYR A 65 -4.78 11.59 5.91
C TYR A 65 -5.53 10.29 5.61
N PRO A 66 -6.64 10.37 4.83
CA PRO A 66 -7.37 9.18 4.44
C PRO A 66 -6.63 8.39 3.36
N GLU A 67 -6.87 7.07 3.35
CA GLU A 67 -6.29 6.14 2.40
C GLU A 67 -7.33 5.12 1.98
N GLU A 68 -7.27 4.70 0.70
CA GLU A 68 -8.08 3.60 0.20
C GLU A 68 -7.16 2.50 -0.30
N ILE A 69 -7.54 1.26 -0.06
CA ILE A 69 -6.80 0.10 -0.58
C ILE A 69 -7.74 -0.89 -1.26
N PHE A 70 -7.19 -1.63 -2.22
CA PHE A 70 -7.86 -2.75 -2.88
C PHE A 70 -6.86 -3.89 -3.01
N VAL A 71 -7.23 -5.08 -2.53
CA VAL A 71 -6.37 -6.27 -2.61
C VAL A 71 -6.53 -6.89 -4.00
N VAL A 72 -5.45 -6.85 -4.79
CA VAL A 72 -5.46 -7.39 -6.16
C VAL A 72 -5.24 -8.90 -6.14
N SER A 73 -4.27 -9.37 -5.35
CA SER A 73 -3.94 -10.79 -5.25
C SER A 73 -3.31 -11.12 -3.90
N GLY A 74 -3.38 -12.40 -3.52
CA GLY A 74 -2.93 -12.85 -2.21
C GLY A 74 -3.91 -12.47 -1.11
N ARG A 75 -3.60 -12.90 0.12
CA ARG A 75 -4.40 -12.59 1.31
C ARG A 75 -3.55 -11.84 2.30
N LEU A 76 -4.09 -10.81 2.93
CA LEU A 76 -3.38 -10.02 3.91
C LEU A 76 -4.16 -9.99 5.22
N TYR A 77 -3.54 -10.45 6.32
CA TYR A 77 -4.14 -10.36 7.65
C TYR A 77 -3.80 -9.02 8.28
N ASP A 78 -4.83 -8.28 8.72
CA ASP A 78 -4.67 -7.05 9.48
C ASP A 78 -4.88 -7.37 10.96
N GLU A 79 -3.80 -7.35 11.74
CA GLU A 79 -3.84 -7.73 13.15
C GLU A 79 -4.64 -6.75 14.00
N ALA A 80 -4.63 -5.45 13.68
CA ALA A 80 -5.39 -4.44 14.41
C ALA A 80 -6.91 -4.71 14.35
N PHE A 81 -7.39 -5.25 13.23
CA PHE A 81 -8.80 -5.55 13.00
C PHE A 81 -9.12 -7.04 13.11
N GLU A 82 -8.11 -7.89 13.28
CA GLU A 82 -8.26 -9.35 13.35
C GLU A 82 -9.06 -9.88 12.14
N VAL A 83 -8.71 -9.43 10.94
CA VAL A 83 -9.42 -9.77 9.71
C VAL A 83 -8.45 -10.13 8.59
N TRP A 84 -8.81 -11.16 7.80
CA TRP A 84 -8.13 -11.48 6.55
C TRP A 84 -8.76 -10.69 5.41
N LEU A 85 -7.92 -9.94 4.71
CA LEU A 85 -8.32 -9.24 3.49
C LEU A 85 -8.07 -10.17 2.31
N GLU A 86 -9.15 -10.69 1.74
CA GLU A 86 -9.11 -11.59 0.59
C GLU A 86 -8.93 -10.78 -0.70
N PRO A 87 -8.49 -11.43 -1.82
CA PRO A 87 -8.49 -10.76 -3.12
C PRO A 87 -9.85 -10.17 -3.44
N GLY A 88 -9.87 -8.92 -3.89
CA GLY A 88 -11.11 -8.18 -4.13
C GLY A 88 -11.61 -7.39 -2.93
N SER A 89 -10.95 -7.48 -1.76
CA SER A 89 -11.32 -6.67 -0.61
C SER A 89 -10.96 -5.21 -0.83
N TYR A 90 -11.86 -4.32 -0.42
CA TYR A 90 -11.65 -2.88 -0.40
C TYR A 90 -11.67 -2.39 1.04
N ALA A 91 -10.81 -1.44 1.36
CA ALA A 91 -10.85 -0.76 2.65
C ALA A 91 -10.69 0.75 2.46
N SER A 92 -11.49 1.50 3.22
CA SER A 92 -11.32 2.93 3.38
C SER A 92 -10.81 3.19 4.79
N ARG A 93 -9.65 3.81 4.90
CA ARG A 93 -8.96 4.05 6.16
C ARG A 93 -9.04 5.53 6.49
N PRO A 94 -9.84 5.91 7.51
CA PRO A 94 -9.91 7.31 7.91
C PRO A 94 -8.61 7.78 8.58
N PRO A 95 -8.39 9.10 8.64
CA PRO A 95 -7.23 9.64 9.34
C PRO A 95 -7.16 9.15 10.78
N GLY A 96 -5.97 8.78 11.22
CA GLY A 96 -5.71 8.36 12.60
C GLY A 96 -6.06 6.92 12.94
N GLU A 97 -6.71 6.18 12.03
CA GLU A 97 -7.04 4.77 12.29
C GLU A 97 -5.79 3.91 12.23
N LEU A 98 -5.57 3.11 13.27
CA LEU A 98 -4.45 2.18 13.32
C LEU A 98 -4.78 0.91 12.53
N HIS A 99 -3.81 0.43 11.74
CA HIS A 99 -3.89 -0.83 11.02
C HIS A 99 -2.53 -1.50 10.99
N GLY A 100 -2.53 -2.81 10.79
CA GLY A 100 -1.34 -3.64 10.93
C GLY A 100 -1.07 -4.03 12.38
N PRO A 101 0.06 -4.71 12.66
CA PRO A 101 0.94 -5.25 11.63
C PRO A 101 0.22 -6.28 10.74
N PHE A 102 0.80 -6.56 9.58
CA PHE A 102 0.17 -7.40 8.56
C PHE A 102 0.92 -8.71 8.37
N ARG A 103 0.19 -9.77 8.01
CA ARG A 103 0.76 -11.06 7.58
C ARG A 103 0.31 -11.36 6.17
N ALA A 104 1.25 -11.76 5.32
CA ALA A 104 0.95 -12.17 3.95
C ALA A 104 0.79 -13.68 3.86
N ASP A 105 -0.27 -14.13 3.19
CA ASP A 105 -0.48 -15.52 2.79
C ASP A 105 -0.54 -15.55 1.26
N GLY A 106 0.49 -16.13 0.64
CA GLY A 106 0.83 -15.92 -0.75
C GLY A 106 1.54 -14.58 -0.93
N ASN A 107 2.06 -14.32 -2.13
CA ASN A 107 2.52 -12.99 -2.47
C ASN A 107 1.31 -12.08 -2.59
N VAL A 108 1.34 -10.94 -1.91
CA VAL A 108 0.20 -10.02 -1.86
C VAL A 108 0.50 -8.78 -2.68
N LEU A 109 -0.45 -8.42 -3.53
CA LEU A 109 -0.40 -7.17 -4.29
C LEU A 109 -1.59 -6.31 -3.90
N ILE A 110 -1.29 -5.08 -3.46
CA ILE A 110 -2.30 -4.10 -3.04
C ILE A 110 -2.18 -2.86 -3.91
N TYR A 111 -3.35 -2.35 -4.33
CA TYR A 111 -3.49 -1.05 -4.98
C TYR A 111 -3.93 -0.05 -3.91
N GLU A 112 -3.22 1.07 -3.81
CA GLU A 112 -3.44 2.08 -2.77
C GLU A 112 -3.64 3.47 -3.37
N ASN A 113 -4.61 4.22 -2.83
CA ASN A 113 -4.77 5.65 -3.05
C ASN A 113 -4.64 6.36 -1.71
N SER A 114 -3.78 7.37 -1.63
CA SER A 114 -3.59 8.16 -0.43
C SER A 114 -3.79 9.63 -0.72
N PHE A 115 -4.40 10.33 0.24
CA PHE A 115 -4.84 11.72 0.06
C PHE A 115 -4.24 12.66 1.11
N PRO A 116 -2.91 12.91 1.07
CA PRO A 116 -2.29 13.89 1.97
C PRO A 116 -2.91 15.28 1.91
N SER A 117 -3.52 15.66 0.77
CA SER A 117 -4.26 16.91 0.62
C SER A 117 -5.44 17.02 1.61
N GLN A 118 -5.91 15.88 2.12
CA GLN A 118 -7.01 15.81 3.07
C GLN A 118 -6.53 15.51 4.49
N SER A 119 -5.28 15.87 4.80
CA SER A 119 -4.71 15.67 6.14
C SER A 119 -5.50 16.44 7.18
N VAL A 120 -5.70 15.80 8.34
CA VAL A 120 -6.35 16.39 9.48
C VAL A 120 -5.28 16.88 10.43
N ASP A 121 -5.29 18.18 10.75
CA ASP A 121 -4.39 18.77 11.74
C ASP A 121 -4.93 18.38 13.13
N GLY A 122 -4.14 17.54 13.79
CA GLY A 122 -4.52 17.01 15.08
C GLY A 122 -4.16 17.91 16.24
#